data_c5499df3790d1031dc130661e3895a8e
#
_entry.id   c5499df3790d1031dc130661e3895a8e
#
_cell.length_a   1.000
_cell.length_b   1.000
_cell.length_c   1.000
_cell.angle_alpha   90.00
_cell.angle_beta   90.00
_cell.angle_gamma   90.00
#
_symmetry.space_group_name_H-M   'P 1'
#
loop_
_entity.id
_entity.type
_entity.pdbx_description
1 polymer ?
#
loop_
_entity_poly.entity_id
_entity_poly.type
_entity_poly.pdbx_seq_one_letter_code
_entity_poly.pdbx_strand_id
1 'polypeptide(L)'
;MLLLAISWNVVAADSVNLGVTGNIIASPCVFNGGSANLDINLGNIQATNMATPGSTSDPVPFNLQFAQCPAGTRSVTVSFTGTPDPAAGADYYLNSGSATNVAIAMREAATGTLKGTGSSITQNITPDRTATMAMQASVKSVTGGATPGSV
;
A
#
# COMPACT_ATOMS: atom_id res chain seq x y z
N MET A 1 -14.33 -12.58 -1.37
CA MET A 1 -13.14 -12.41 -0.53
C MET A 1 -11.96 -13.02 -1.26
N LEU A 2 -11.11 -12.20 -1.83
CA LEU A 2 -9.93 -12.65 -2.54
C LEU A 2 -8.76 -12.57 -1.58
N LEU A 3 -8.35 -13.72 -1.04
CA LEU A 3 -7.11 -13.82 -0.28
C LEU A 3 -5.97 -13.88 -1.28
N LEU A 4 -5.30 -12.77 -1.46
CA LEU A 4 -4.08 -12.73 -2.25
C LEU A 4 -2.92 -13.24 -1.41
N ALA A 5 -2.42 -14.41 -1.77
CA ALA A 5 -1.18 -14.89 -1.22
C ALA A 5 -0.05 -13.96 -1.65
N ILE A 6 0.60 -13.34 -0.68
CA ILE A 6 1.82 -12.58 -0.91
C ILE A 6 2.89 -13.56 -1.35
N SER A 7 3.34 -13.47 -2.59
CA SER A 7 4.47 -14.28 -3.02
C SER A 7 5.74 -13.74 -2.35
N TRP A 8 6.35 -14.59 -1.58
CA TRP A 8 7.59 -14.31 -0.85
C TRP A 8 8.76 -14.36 -1.82
N ASN A 9 9.16 -13.24 -2.34
CA ASN A 9 10.46 -13.15 -2.94
C ASN A 9 11.43 -12.70 -1.86
N VAL A 10 12.22 -13.63 -1.35
CA VAL A 10 13.37 -13.30 -0.53
C VAL A 10 14.41 -12.72 -1.47
N VAL A 11 14.30 -11.43 -1.73
CA VAL A 11 15.34 -10.69 -2.43
C VAL A 11 16.34 -10.25 -1.37
N ALA A 12 17.63 -10.49 -1.65
CA ALA A 12 18.72 -9.96 -0.84
C ALA A 12 18.47 -8.48 -0.51
N ALA A 13 18.77 -8.08 0.69
CA ALA A 13 18.63 -6.86 1.48
C ALA A 13 18.45 -5.48 0.77
N ASP A 14 18.41 -5.39 -0.55
CA ASP A 14 18.53 -4.14 -1.29
C ASP A 14 17.24 -3.65 -1.96
N SER A 15 16.16 -4.41 -1.90
CA SER A 15 14.88 -3.97 -2.46
C SER A 15 13.72 -4.41 -1.59
N VAL A 16 12.75 -3.53 -1.50
CA VAL A 16 11.55 -3.73 -0.68
C VAL A 16 10.35 -3.80 -1.61
N ASN A 17 9.60 -4.88 -1.55
CA ASN A 17 8.34 -5.03 -2.27
C ASN A 17 7.18 -4.99 -1.29
N LEU A 18 6.23 -4.10 -1.54
CA LEU A 18 5.00 -4.00 -0.79
C LEU A 18 3.86 -4.59 -1.61
N GLY A 19 3.24 -5.64 -1.09
CA GLY A 19 1.99 -6.14 -1.64
C GLY A 19 0.81 -5.32 -1.10
N VAL A 20 0.02 -4.74 -1.99
CA VAL A 20 -1.20 -4.04 -1.62
C VAL A 20 -2.38 -4.99 -1.80
N THR A 21 -3.07 -5.30 -0.71
CA THR A 21 -4.31 -6.06 -0.76
C THR A 21 -5.49 -5.16 -0.47
N GLY A 22 -6.50 -5.22 -1.31
CA GLY A 22 -7.73 -4.49 -1.12
C GLY A 22 -8.92 -5.30 -1.62
N ASN A 23 -10.07 -5.10 -0.97
CA ASN A 23 -11.32 -5.64 -1.46
C ASN A 23 -11.97 -4.61 -2.37
N ILE A 24 -12.28 -5.02 -3.59
CA ILE A 24 -13.04 -4.20 -4.51
C ILE A 24 -14.51 -4.56 -4.33
N ILE A 25 -15.29 -3.62 -3.81
CA ILE A 25 -16.71 -3.81 -3.56
C ILE A 25 -17.50 -3.18 -4.68
N ALA A 26 -18.34 -3.99 -5.32
CA ALA A 26 -19.44 -3.58 -6.20
C ALA A 26 -19.04 -2.86 -7.50
N SER A 27 -17.89 -3.16 -8.08
CA SER A 27 -17.60 -2.62 -9.40
C SER A 27 -17.07 -3.71 -10.34
N PRO A 28 -17.69 -3.89 -11.52
CA PRO A 28 -17.16 -4.75 -12.55
C PRO A 28 -16.07 -4.09 -13.42
N CYS A 29 -15.46 -3.00 -12.94
CA CYS A 29 -14.26 -2.43 -13.57
C CYS A 29 -13.11 -3.43 -13.53
N VAL A 30 -12.25 -3.37 -14.55
CA VAL A 30 -11.02 -4.15 -14.59
C VAL A 30 -9.95 -3.44 -13.78
N PHE A 31 -9.41 -4.10 -12.77
CA PHE A 31 -8.33 -3.57 -11.94
C PHE A 31 -6.96 -3.91 -12.52
N ASN A 32 -6.08 -2.94 -12.60
CA ASN A 32 -4.67 -3.08 -12.96
C ASN A 32 -4.46 -3.93 -14.24
N GLY A 33 -5.24 -3.66 -15.28
CA GLY A 33 -5.14 -4.38 -16.56
C GLY A 33 -5.53 -5.85 -16.49
N GLY A 34 -6.28 -6.26 -15.45
CA GLY A 34 -6.68 -7.66 -15.21
C GLY A 34 -5.77 -8.40 -14.24
N SER A 35 -4.71 -7.77 -13.74
CA SER A 35 -3.82 -8.36 -12.73
C SER A 35 -4.40 -8.17 -11.33
N ALA A 36 -4.53 -9.26 -10.58
CA ALA A 36 -5.00 -9.21 -9.20
C ALA A 36 -3.94 -8.68 -8.21
N ASN A 37 -2.69 -8.61 -8.63
CA ASN A 37 -1.56 -8.21 -7.79
C ASN A 37 -0.95 -6.91 -8.30
N LEU A 38 -0.58 -6.06 -7.36
CA LEU A 38 0.21 -4.86 -7.62
C LEU A 38 1.37 -4.87 -6.63
N ASP A 39 2.59 -5.02 -7.15
CA ASP A 39 3.80 -5.01 -6.35
C ASP A 39 4.43 -3.61 -6.39
N ILE A 40 4.68 -3.06 -5.22
CA ILE A 40 5.29 -1.75 -5.07
C ILE A 40 6.71 -1.94 -4.53
N ASN A 41 7.70 -1.51 -5.29
CA ASN A 41 9.09 -1.54 -4.86
C ASN A 41 9.42 -0.23 -4.15
N LEU A 42 9.72 -0.31 -2.85
CA LEU A 42 10.09 0.85 -2.04
C LEU A 42 11.55 1.26 -2.18
N GLY A 43 12.33 0.52 -2.95
CA GLY A 43 13.75 0.80 -3.16
C GLY A 43 14.62 0.46 -1.95
N ASN A 44 15.83 0.99 -1.97
CA ASN A 44 16.77 0.83 -0.87
C ASN A 44 16.54 1.91 0.18
N ILE A 45 16.30 1.50 1.42
CA ILE A 45 16.10 2.39 2.55
C ILE A 45 17.29 2.23 3.48
N GLN A 46 18.01 3.33 3.72
CA GLN A 46 19.16 3.32 4.61
C GLN A 46 18.72 3.21 6.07
N ALA A 47 19.23 2.22 6.80
CA ALA A 47 18.91 2.05 8.22
C ALA A 47 19.27 3.29 9.05
N THR A 48 20.32 4.02 8.66
CA THR A 48 20.73 5.26 9.30
C THR A 48 19.67 6.37 9.20
N ASN A 49 18.88 6.37 8.14
CA ASN A 49 17.77 7.32 7.96
C ASN A 49 16.54 6.95 8.81
N MET A 50 16.54 5.76 9.40
CA MET A 50 15.46 5.23 10.22
C MET A 50 15.87 5.11 11.70
N ALA A 51 16.93 5.81 12.10
CA ALA A 51 17.48 5.72 13.46
C ALA A 51 16.61 6.44 14.50
N THR A 52 15.90 7.47 14.10
CA THR A 52 15.06 8.27 15.01
C THR A 52 13.63 7.73 14.99
N PRO A 53 12.99 7.55 16.17
CA PRO A 53 11.58 7.17 16.21
C PRO A 53 10.71 8.14 15.41
N GLY A 54 9.81 7.60 14.60
CA GLY A 54 8.92 8.38 13.76
C GLY A 54 9.52 8.82 12.42
N SER A 55 10.78 8.52 12.12
CA SER A 55 11.37 8.77 10.81
C SER A 55 10.65 7.99 9.73
N THR A 56 10.52 8.57 8.56
CA THR A 56 9.87 7.93 7.42
C THR A 56 10.81 7.91 6.22
N SER A 57 10.71 6.86 5.42
CA SER A 57 11.39 6.81 4.12
C SER A 57 10.73 7.76 3.13
N ASP A 58 11.41 8.04 2.02
CA ASP A 58 10.82 8.79 0.92
C ASP A 58 9.59 8.04 0.39
N PRO A 59 8.45 8.72 0.20
CA PRO A 59 7.26 8.05 -0.31
C PRO A 59 7.44 7.61 -1.75
N VAL A 60 6.98 6.40 -2.05
CA VAL A 60 6.97 5.85 -3.40
C VAL A 60 5.55 5.96 -3.94
N PRO A 61 5.33 6.73 -5.02
CA PRO A 61 4.01 6.86 -5.62
C PRO A 61 3.62 5.62 -6.42
N PHE A 62 2.35 5.29 -6.37
CA PHE A 62 1.76 4.27 -7.22
C PHE A 62 0.29 4.59 -7.46
N ASN A 63 -0.31 3.96 -8.44
CA ASN A 63 -1.70 4.17 -8.80
C ASN A 63 -2.50 2.88 -8.69
N LEU A 64 -3.70 2.98 -8.12
CA LEU A 64 -4.72 1.96 -8.25
C LEU A 64 -5.57 2.33 -9.48
N GLN A 65 -5.44 1.55 -10.55
CA GLN A 65 -6.06 1.85 -11.83
C GLN A 65 -7.22 0.91 -12.13
N PHE A 66 -8.35 1.51 -12.48
CA PHE A 66 -9.55 0.80 -12.90
C PHE A 66 -9.92 1.26 -14.29
N ALA A 67 -10.24 0.33 -15.15
CA ALA A 67 -10.58 0.60 -16.53
C ALA A 67 -11.76 -0.27 -16.99
N GLN A 68 -12.27 0.03 -18.17
CA GLN A 68 -13.40 -0.72 -18.76
C GLN A 68 -14.60 -0.79 -17.83
N CYS A 69 -14.85 0.29 -17.11
CA CYS A 69 -16.00 0.37 -16.22
C CYS A 69 -17.28 0.38 -17.03
N PRO A 70 -18.29 -0.47 -16.71
CA PRO A 70 -19.52 -0.51 -17.45
C PRO A 70 -20.32 0.78 -17.38
N ALA A 71 -21.14 0.99 -18.40
CA ALA A 71 -22.13 2.07 -18.37
C ALA A 71 -23.07 1.89 -17.18
N GLY A 72 -23.36 3.01 -16.47
CA GLY A 72 -24.19 2.98 -15.27
C GLY A 72 -23.42 2.84 -13.96
N THR A 73 -22.17 2.42 -13.98
CA THR A 73 -21.30 2.46 -12.80
C THR A 73 -20.76 3.88 -12.63
N ARG A 74 -20.95 4.47 -11.43
CA ARG A 74 -20.60 5.86 -11.17
C ARG A 74 -19.32 6.05 -10.38
N SER A 75 -18.97 5.07 -9.53
CA SER A 75 -17.83 5.15 -8.64
C SER A 75 -17.23 3.78 -8.37
N VAL A 76 -15.98 3.79 -7.94
CA VAL A 76 -15.25 2.62 -7.45
C VAL A 76 -14.87 2.88 -6.01
N THR A 77 -15.11 1.91 -5.14
CA THR A 77 -14.67 1.95 -3.74
C THR A 77 -13.66 0.86 -3.49
N VAL A 78 -12.50 1.23 -2.95
CA VAL A 78 -11.46 0.30 -2.51
C VAL A 78 -11.42 0.31 -1.00
N SER A 79 -11.51 -0.87 -0.40
CA SER A 79 -11.35 -1.06 1.04
C SER A 79 -9.99 -1.67 1.33
N PHE A 80 -9.29 -1.11 2.31
CA PHE A 80 -7.97 -1.56 2.71
C PHE A 80 -8.08 -2.50 3.90
N THR A 81 -7.47 -3.67 3.79
CA THR A 81 -7.41 -4.65 4.87
C THR A 81 -6.01 -5.22 4.97
N GLY A 82 -5.53 -5.40 6.18
CA GLY A 82 -4.22 -5.96 6.44
C GLY A 82 -4.01 -6.12 7.94
N THR A 83 -2.85 -6.59 8.33
CA THR A 83 -2.50 -6.70 9.75
C THR A 83 -1.95 -5.37 10.24
N PRO A 84 -2.58 -4.74 11.24
CA PRO A 84 -2.06 -3.50 11.80
C PRO A 84 -0.79 -3.78 12.60
N ASP A 85 0.11 -2.79 12.63
CA ASP A 85 1.27 -2.83 13.51
C ASP A 85 0.87 -2.44 14.93
N PRO A 86 1.06 -3.30 15.94
CA PRO A 86 0.60 -3.02 17.30
C PRO A 86 1.37 -1.87 17.97
N ALA A 87 2.59 -1.59 17.54
CA ALA A 87 3.41 -0.53 18.10
C ALA A 87 3.22 0.81 17.39
N ALA A 88 3.01 0.80 16.08
CA ALA A 88 2.79 2.00 15.28
C ALA A 88 1.33 2.47 15.29
N GLY A 89 0.39 1.57 15.51
CA GLY A 89 -1.04 1.84 15.56
C GLY A 89 -1.82 1.28 14.37
N ALA A 90 -3.14 1.40 14.44
CA ALA A 90 -4.06 0.80 13.48
C ALA A 90 -3.95 1.39 12.06
N ASP A 91 -3.36 2.56 11.91
CA ASP A 91 -3.19 3.23 10.62
C ASP A 91 -1.97 2.74 9.83
N TYR A 92 -1.15 1.90 10.44
CA TYR A 92 0.07 1.35 9.86
C TYR A 92 -0.02 -0.16 9.75
N TYR A 93 0.66 -0.70 8.75
CA TYR A 93 0.70 -2.15 8.55
C TYR A 93 1.95 -2.76 9.15
N LEU A 94 1.77 -3.95 9.72
CA LEU A 94 2.87 -4.75 10.24
C LEU A 94 3.80 -5.17 9.11
N ASN A 95 5.09 -4.94 9.30
CA ASN A 95 6.09 -5.47 8.40
C ASN A 95 6.20 -7.00 8.58
N SER A 96 6.04 -7.74 7.50
CA SER A 96 6.21 -9.19 7.46
C SER A 96 7.60 -9.62 6.98
N GLY A 97 8.43 -8.67 6.60
CA GLY A 97 9.81 -8.92 6.21
C GLY A 97 10.75 -9.05 7.40
N SER A 98 12.06 -9.12 7.12
CA SER A 98 13.07 -9.34 8.14
C SER A 98 13.55 -8.07 8.86
N ALA A 99 13.27 -6.90 8.32
CA ALA A 99 13.58 -5.64 8.99
C ALA A 99 12.77 -5.48 10.27
N THR A 100 13.40 -4.98 11.34
CA THR A 100 12.73 -4.78 12.63
C THR A 100 12.51 -3.32 12.93
N ASN A 101 11.55 -3.03 13.82
CA ASN A 101 11.20 -1.68 14.27
C ASN A 101 10.71 -0.76 13.14
N VAL A 102 10.12 -1.33 12.12
CA VAL A 102 9.53 -0.60 11.00
C VAL A 102 8.09 -1.04 10.76
N ALA A 103 7.28 -0.09 10.34
CA ALA A 103 5.91 -0.32 9.91
C ALA A 103 5.70 0.31 8.53
N ILE A 104 4.65 -0.08 7.84
CA ILE A 104 4.37 0.38 6.50
C ILE A 104 3.21 1.35 6.54
N ALA A 105 3.41 2.52 5.93
CA ALA A 105 2.39 3.54 5.77
C ALA A 105 1.89 3.55 4.33
N MET A 106 0.58 3.54 4.17
CA MET A 106 -0.09 3.79 2.90
C MET A 106 -0.90 5.06 3.01
N ARG A 107 -0.73 5.95 2.05
CA ARG A 107 -1.42 7.25 2.03
C ARG A 107 -2.11 7.47 0.71
N GLU A 108 -3.24 8.13 0.77
CA GLU A 108 -3.84 8.75 -0.40
C GLU A 108 -3.00 9.98 -0.77
N ALA A 109 -2.50 10.03 -2.01
CA ALA A 109 -1.57 11.10 -2.42
C ALA A 109 -2.22 12.49 -2.41
N ALA A 110 -3.50 12.57 -2.76
CA ALA A 110 -4.21 13.86 -2.87
C ALA A 110 -4.40 14.55 -1.51
N THR A 111 -4.61 13.78 -0.45
CA THR A 111 -4.93 14.31 0.89
C THR A 111 -3.84 14.08 1.92
N GLY A 112 -2.90 13.17 1.64
CA GLY A 112 -1.91 12.70 2.60
C GLY A 112 -2.48 11.83 3.72
N THR A 113 -3.75 11.44 3.62
CA THR A 113 -4.44 10.65 4.65
C THR A 113 -3.93 9.23 4.67
N LEU A 114 -3.59 8.74 5.86
CA LEU A 114 -3.24 7.33 6.06
C LEU A 114 -4.43 6.42 5.78
N LYS A 115 -4.16 5.33 5.08
CA LYS A 115 -5.13 4.29 4.74
C LYS A 115 -4.73 2.98 5.41
N GLY A 116 -5.01 2.89 6.70
CA GLY A 116 -4.85 1.68 7.48
C GLY A 116 -5.96 0.67 7.24
N THR A 117 -5.89 -0.45 7.95
CA THR A 117 -6.92 -1.49 7.85
C THR A 117 -8.29 -0.94 8.25
N GLY A 118 -9.31 -1.28 7.47
CA GLY A 118 -10.68 -0.80 7.67
C GLY A 118 -11.00 0.54 6.99
N SER A 119 -10.01 1.22 6.40
CA SER A 119 -10.24 2.45 5.64
C SER A 119 -10.65 2.15 4.19
N SER A 120 -11.19 3.15 3.53
CA SER A 120 -11.61 3.04 2.13
C SER A 120 -11.37 4.33 1.36
N ILE A 121 -11.32 4.22 0.04
CA ILE A 121 -11.32 5.34 -0.90
C ILE A 121 -12.42 5.10 -1.91
N THR A 122 -13.19 6.15 -2.19
CA THR A 122 -14.18 6.14 -3.27
C THR A 122 -13.76 7.16 -4.32
N GLN A 123 -13.70 6.74 -5.57
CA GLN A 123 -13.34 7.56 -6.71
C GLN A 123 -14.43 7.50 -7.76
N ASN A 124 -14.80 8.68 -8.28
CA ASN A 124 -15.75 8.77 -9.38
C ASN A 124 -15.12 8.25 -10.68
N ILE A 125 -15.95 7.57 -11.48
CA ILE A 125 -15.54 7.09 -12.78
C ILE A 125 -15.62 8.24 -13.78
N THR A 126 -14.54 8.42 -14.55
CA THR A 126 -14.45 9.43 -15.59
C THR A 126 -15.31 9.06 -16.80
N PRO A 127 -15.59 10.02 -17.72
CA PRO A 127 -16.27 9.72 -18.98
C PRO A 127 -15.58 8.64 -19.83
N ASP A 128 -14.26 8.49 -19.70
CA ASP A 128 -13.46 7.44 -20.34
C ASP A 128 -13.69 6.05 -19.76
N ARG A 129 -14.58 5.95 -18.76
CA ARG A 129 -14.89 4.69 -18.07
C ARG A 129 -13.69 4.15 -17.30
N THR A 130 -12.92 5.05 -16.68
CA THR A 130 -11.77 4.74 -15.84
C THR A 130 -11.84 5.44 -14.50
N ALA A 131 -11.11 4.91 -13.53
CA ALA A 131 -10.87 5.58 -12.26
C ALA A 131 -9.43 5.30 -11.82
N THR A 132 -8.76 6.31 -11.31
CA THR A 132 -7.38 6.20 -10.83
C THR A 132 -7.29 6.80 -9.44
N MET A 133 -6.75 6.03 -8.50
CA MET A 133 -6.47 6.48 -7.15
C MET A 133 -4.96 6.59 -6.98
N ALA A 134 -4.45 7.82 -6.84
CA ALA A 134 -3.03 8.05 -6.61
C ALA A 134 -2.70 7.79 -5.14
N MET A 135 -1.73 6.91 -4.91
CA MET A 135 -1.32 6.46 -3.60
C MET A 135 0.17 6.67 -3.39
N GLN A 136 0.59 6.62 -2.14
CA GLN A 136 2.00 6.62 -1.74
C GLN A 136 2.22 5.57 -0.67
N ALA A 137 3.35 4.87 -0.76
CA ALA A 137 3.80 3.93 0.25
C ALA A 137 5.15 4.36 0.81
N SER A 138 5.32 4.20 2.12
CA SER A 138 6.56 4.51 2.81
C SER A 138 6.76 3.59 4.00
N VAL A 139 7.98 3.58 4.52
CA VAL A 139 8.33 2.85 5.75
C VAL A 139 8.49 3.85 6.87
N LYS A 140 7.95 3.54 8.03
CA LYS A 140 8.07 4.34 9.25
C LYS A 140 8.91 3.59 10.27
N SER A 141 9.87 4.29 10.86
CA SER A 141 10.57 3.81 12.05
C SER A 141 9.64 3.92 13.27
N VAL A 142 9.43 2.83 13.97
CA VAL A 142 8.50 2.80 15.11
C VAL A 142 9.18 3.28 16.37
N THR A 143 10.28 2.62 16.75
CA THR A 143 11.01 2.90 18.00
C THR A 143 12.40 3.47 17.76
N GLY A 144 12.79 3.68 16.52
CA GLY A 144 14.16 3.98 16.14
C GLY A 144 15.03 2.73 16.08
N GLY A 145 16.24 2.87 15.55
CA GLY A 145 17.16 1.75 15.44
C GLY A 145 16.65 0.61 14.56
N ALA A 146 16.04 0.93 13.43
CA ALA A 146 15.63 -0.08 12.46
C ALA A 146 16.81 -0.94 12.04
N THR A 147 16.61 -2.26 11.98
CA THR A 147 17.64 -3.18 11.49
C THR A 147 17.51 -3.38 9.99
N PRO A 148 18.64 -3.60 9.29
CA PRO A 148 18.59 -3.96 7.88
C PRO A 148 17.77 -5.24 7.66
N GLY A 149 17.05 -5.28 6.56
CA GLY A 149 16.23 -6.42 6.19
C GLY A 149 15.21 -6.06 5.13
N SER A 150 14.33 -7.01 4.85
CA SER A 150 13.22 -6.80 3.93
C SER A 150 11.99 -6.22 4.65
N VAL A 151 11.18 -5.53 3.88
CA VAL A 151 9.90 -4.97 4.29
C VAL A 151 8.80 -5.58 3.46
#